data_a75598cabf03d74fbbc52242850e0423
#
_entry.id   a75598cabf03d74fbbc52242850e0423
#
_cell.length_a   1.000
_cell.length_b   1.000
_cell.length_c   1.000
_cell.angle_alpha   90.00
_cell.angle_beta   90.00
_cell.angle_gamma   90.00
#
_symmetry.space_group_name_H-M   'P 1'
#
loop_
_entity.id
_entity.type
_entity.pdbx_description
1 polymer ?
#
loop_
_entity_poly.entity_id
_entity_poly.type
_entity_poly.pdbx_seq_one_letter_code
_entity_poly.pdbx_strand_id
1 'polypeptide(L)'
;MDIRIYTLIIIALNVICSFKGFKDRSFFETYKFNVGGIKRGEKLRTLVSGFLHVDLQHLLFNMITLYFFADQVIYKVGSFYFFLIYFGSLIFGNLLSYYFHKNESYYSAVGASGAVTGILYAAILLFPGMELYLYFIPIPIPSYIVGVGYMMYSIYGMKSRVGNIGHDAHFGGAIGGYVLTLLIAPQVLETHLWMVILLAVPIIILFVMHQNNKI
;
A
#
# COMPACT_ATOMS: atom_id res chain seq x y z
N MET A 1 5.88 6.76 25.61
CA MET A 1 5.75 5.43 24.98
C MET A 1 6.59 5.46 23.72
N ASP A 2 7.46 4.48 23.53
CA ASP A 2 8.34 4.46 22.36
C ASP A 2 7.48 4.37 21.07
N ILE A 3 7.69 5.29 20.15
CA ILE A 3 6.98 5.36 18.87
C ILE A 3 7.06 4.03 18.12
N ARG A 4 8.18 3.33 18.22
CA ARG A 4 8.46 2.05 17.56
C ARG A 4 7.52 0.91 17.97
N ILE A 5 6.91 0.98 19.15
CA ILE A 5 6.01 -0.09 19.62
C ILE A 5 4.83 -0.30 18.66
N TYR A 6 4.30 0.76 18.08
CA TYR A 6 3.16 0.67 17.15
C TYR A 6 3.55 0.00 15.82
N THR A 7 4.73 0.35 15.30
CA THR A 7 5.32 -0.29 14.11
C THR A 7 5.55 -1.77 14.37
N LEU A 8 6.16 -2.11 15.52
CA LEU A 8 6.45 -3.50 15.89
C LEU A 8 5.19 -4.33 16.10
N ILE A 9 4.09 -3.75 16.61
CA ILE A 9 2.80 -4.44 16.73
C ILE A 9 2.28 -4.87 15.35
N ILE A 10 2.29 -3.97 14.37
CA ILE A 10 1.83 -4.31 13.00
C ILE A 10 2.75 -5.35 12.37
N ILE A 11 4.07 -5.22 12.51
CA ILE A 11 5.04 -6.20 12.02
C ILE A 11 4.78 -7.57 12.65
N ALA A 12 4.62 -7.64 13.97
CA ALA A 12 4.36 -8.90 14.68
C ALA A 12 3.07 -9.57 14.19
N LEU A 13 1.98 -8.80 14.00
CA LEU A 13 0.72 -9.33 13.49
C LEU A 13 0.90 -9.91 12.08
N ASN A 14 1.61 -9.20 11.19
CA ASN A 14 1.91 -9.69 9.84
C ASN A 14 2.74 -10.98 9.88
N VAL A 15 3.78 -11.01 10.70
CA VAL A 15 4.64 -12.20 10.87
C VAL A 15 3.81 -13.39 11.36
N ILE A 16 3.05 -13.22 12.45
CA ILE A 16 2.25 -14.29 13.05
C ILE A 16 1.23 -14.85 12.05
N CYS A 17 0.46 -13.95 11.38
CA CYS A 17 -0.56 -14.38 10.42
C CYS A 17 0.07 -15.07 9.19
N SER A 18 1.18 -14.54 8.67
CA SER A 18 1.85 -15.12 7.51
C SER A 18 2.46 -16.49 7.81
N PHE A 19 3.15 -16.63 8.95
CA PHE A 19 3.69 -17.94 9.34
C PHE A 19 2.60 -18.98 9.60
N LYS A 20 1.45 -18.55 10.12
CA LYS A 20 0.27 -19.43 10.20
C LYS A 20 -0.21 -19.82 8.80
N GLY A 21 -0.33 -18.86 7.88
CA GLY A 21 -0.71 -19.11 6.49
C GLY A 21 0.25 -20.03 5.73
N PHE A 22 1.56 -19.93 5.98
CA PHE A 22 2.57 -20.82 5.39
C PHE A 22 2.44 -22.27 5.84
N LYS A 23 1.97 -22.49 7.08
CA LYS A 23 1.80 -23.84 7.67
C LYS A 23 0.41 -24.42 7.49
N ASP A 24 -0.61 -23.57 7.39
CA ASP A 24 -2.02 -23.94 7.31
C ASP A 24 -2.66 -23.40 6.03
N ARG A 25 -2.71 -24.27 5.02
CA ARG A 25 -3.33 -23.93 3.72
C ARG A 25 -4.80 -23.57 3.85
N SER A 26 -5.56 -24.21 4.74
CA SER A 26 -6.98 -23.92 4.95
C SER A 26 -7.15 -22.49 5.50
N PHE A 27 -6.33 -22.11 6.48
CA PHE A 27 -6.29 -20.75 7.00
C PHE A 27 -5.98 -19.73 5.90
N PHE A 28 -4.95 -19.99 5.08
CA PHE A 28 -4.58 -19.10 3.98
C PHE A 28 -5.72 -18.93 2.98
N GLU A 29 -6.34 -20.03 2.51
CA GLU A 29 -7.45 -19.99 1.55
C GLU A 29 -8.70 -19.29 2.11
N THR A 30 -8.96 -19.45 3.41
CA THR A 30 -10.09 -18.79 4.10
C THR A 30 -9.93 -17.27 4.14
N TYR A 31 -8.73 -16.76 4.36
CA TYR A 31 -8.52 -15.35 4.65
C TYR A 31 -7.85 -14.54 3.52
N LYS A 32 -7.33 -15.18 2.47
CA LYS A 32 -6.84 -14.44 1.31
C LYS A 32 -7.96 -13.61 0.68
N PHE A 33 -7.63 -12.45 0.14
CA PHE A 33 -8.55 -11.70 -0.71
C PHE A 33 -9.01 -12.59 -1.86
N ASN A 34 -10.29 -12.69 -2.06
CA ASN A 34 -10.88 -13.46 -3.16
C ASN A 34 -12.20 -12.82 -3.57
N VAL A 35 -12.30 -12.44 -4.83
CA VAL A 35 -13.48 -11.74 -5.36
C VAL A 35 -14.76 -12.57 -5.19
N GLY A 36 -14.70 -13.87 -5.50
CA GLY A 36 -15.86 -14.77 -5.35
C GLY A 36 -16.32 -14.89 -3.89
N GLY A 37 -15.38 -14.98 -2.95
CA GLY A 37 -15.68 -15.01 -1.51
C GLY A 37 -16.33 -13.71 -1.03
N ILE A 38 -15.78 -12.57 -1.44
CA ILE A 38 -16.32 -11.25 -1.08
C ILE A 38 -17.73 -11.06 -1.62
N LYS A 39 -18.02 -11.52 -2.84
CA LYS A 39 -19.38 -11.51 -3.41
C LYS A 39 -20.37 -12.37 -2.63
N ARG A 40 -19.92 -13.45 -1.99
CA ARG A 40 -20.74 -14.27 -1.10
C ARG A 40 -20.90 -13.68 0.30
N GLY A 41 -20.35 -12.49 0.57
CA GLY A 41 -20.46 -11.80 1.86
C GLY A 41 -19.27 -12.01 2.81
N GLU A 42 -18.19 -12.68 2.38
CA GLU A 42 -16.99 -12.95 3.18
C GLU A 42 -16.10 -11.69 3.29
N LYS A 43 -16.66 -10.57 3.79
CA LYS A 43 -16.04 -9.23 3.76
C LYS A 43 -14.75 -9.12 4.57
N LEU A 44 -14.55 -9.97 5.60
CA LEU A 44 -13.33 -9.99 6.40
C LEU A 44 -12.07 -10.24 5.56
N ARG A 45 -12.20 -10.87 4.41
CA ARG A 45 -11.10 -11.06 3.45
C ARG A 45 -10.46 -9.76 2.99
N THR A 46 -11.23 -8.66 2.94
CA THR A 46 -10.70 -7.35 2.54
C THR A 46 -9.76 -6.73 3.57
N LEU A 47 -9.79 -7.19 4.82
CA LEU A 47 -8.90 -6.72 5.86
C LEU A 47 -7.81 -7.75 6.19
N VAL A 48 -8.21 -9.00 6.42
CA VAL A 48 -7.29 -10.03 6.93
C VAL A 48 -6.26 -10.45 5.89
N SER A 49 -6.60 -10.38 4.59
CA SER A 49 -5.65 -10.65 3.50
C SER A 49 -4.39 -9.77 3.54
N GLY A 50 -4.51 -8.56 4.11
CA GLY A 50 -3.40 -7.64 4.31
C GLY A 50 -2.36 -8.08 5.35
N PHE A 51 -2.63 -9.16 6.09
CA PHE A 51 -1.69 -9.76 7.04
C PHE A 51 -1.11 -11.09 6.57
N LEU A 52 -1.53 -11.57 5.40
CA LEU A 52 -1.03 -12.78 4.78
C LEU A 52 -0.02 -12.45 3.69
N HIS A 53 0.96 -13.33 3.50
CA HIS A 53 1.94 -13.23 2.42
C HIS A 53 2.08 -14.57 1.70
N VAL A 54 2.46 -14.55 0.42
CA VAL A 54 2.63 -15.79 -0.37
C VAL A 54 3.87 -16.54 0.04
N ASP A 55 4.93 -15.82 0.43
CA ASP A 55 6.23 -16.36 0.80
C ASP A 55 7.00 -15.43 1.75
N LEU A 56 8.16 -15.90 2.22
CA LEU A 56 9.00 -15.15 3.14
C LEU A 56 9.60 -13.89 2.51
N GLN A 57 9.95 -13.92 1.23
CA GLN A 57 10.52 -12.76 0.55
C GLN A 57 9.52 -11.62 0.50
N HIS A 58 8.27 -11.92 0.13
CA HIS A 58 7.17 -10.95 0.10
C HIS A 58 6.91 -10.36 1.49
N LEU A 59 6.89 -11.21 2.54
CA LEU A 59 6.76 -10.75 3.93
C LEU A 59 7.91 -9.81 4.31
N LEU A 60 9.16 -10.21 4.07
CA LEU A 60 10.34 -9.42 4.45
C LEU A 60 10.36 -8.05 3.77
N PHE A 61 10.08 -7.99 2.46
CA PHE A 61 10.03 -6.71 1.75
C PHE A 61 9.00 -5.75 2.34
N ASN A 62 7.80 -6.25 2.65
CA ASN A 62 6.76 -5.43 3.27
C ASN A 62 7.18 -4.96 4.66
N MET A 63 7.71 -5.83 5.50
CA MET A 63 8.07 -5.49 6.88
C MET A 63 9.26 -4.55 6.96
N ILE A 64 10.27 -4.74 6.11
CA ILE A 64 11.42 -3.84 6.02
C ILE A 64 10.96 -2.45 5.58
N THR A 65 10.15 -2.37 4.52
CA THR A 65 9.63 -1.08 4.05
C THR A 65 8.79 -0.40 5.13
N LEU A 66 7.90 -1.14 5.78
CA LEU A 66 7.09 -0.59 6.89
C LEU A 66 7.98 -0.07 8.03
N TYR A 67 9.00 -0.83 8.42
CA TYR A 67 9.92 -0.46 9.49
C TYR A 67 10.64 0.87 9.20
N PHE A 68 11.02 1.12 7.96
CA PHE A 68 11.72 2.37 7.58
C PHE A 68 10.79 3.59 7.55
N PHE A 69 9.51 3.44 7.18
CA PHE A 69 8.64 4.59 6.95
C PHE A 69 7.61 4.85 8.05
N ALA A 70 7.22 3.82 8.82
CA ALA A 70 6.16 3.94 9.82
C ALA A 70 6.51 4.94 10.93
N ASP A 71 7.70 4.85 11.50
CA ASP A 71 8.12 5.72 12.63
C ASP A 71 8.14 7.19 12.21
N GLN A 72 8.47 7.50 10.96
CA GLN A 72 8.44 8.86 10.42
C GLN A 72 7.00 9.40 10.37
N VAL A 73 6.07 8.60 9.86
CA VAL A 73 4.64 8.96 9.81
C VAL A 73 4.10 9.12 11.24
N ILE A 74 4.39 8.18 12.15
CA ILE A 74 3.95 8.26 13.56
C ILE A 74 4.48 9.53 14.24
N TYR A 75 5.75 9.86 14.01
CA TYR A 75 6.37 11.06 14.56
C TYR A 75 5.64 12.33 14.12
N LYS A 76 5.20 12.39 12.86
CA LYS A 76 4.59 13.59 12.28
C LYS A 76 3.11 13.75 12.60
N VAL A 77 2.34 12.66 12.60
CA VAL A 77 0.87 12.71 12.74
C VAL A 77 0.34 11.97 13.97
N GLY A 78 1.17 11.23 14.69
CA GLY A 78 0.78 10.42 15.85
C GLY A 78 0.29 9.01 15.47
N SER A 79 0.25 8.14 16.49
CA SER A 79 -0.05 6.71 16.30
C SER A 79 -1.49 6.46 15.82
N PHE A 80 -2.46 7.22 16.30
CA PHE A 80 -3.85 7.07 15.87
C PHE A 80 -4.00 7.29 14.36
N TYR A 81 -3.44 8.38 13.85
CA TYR A 81 -3.51 8.71 12.42
C TYR A 81 -2.64 7.78 11.57
N PHE A 82 -1.52 7.28 12.10
CA PHE A 82 -0.75 6.24 11.43
C PHE A 82 -1.61 4.99 11.18
N PHE A 83 -2.33 4.49 12.20
CA PHE A 83 -3.24 3.35 12.01
C PHE A 83 -4.35 3.66 11.02
N LEU A 84 -4.91 4.87 11.08
CA LEU A 84 -5.95 5.29 10.12
C LEU A 84 -5.42 5.28 8.67
N ILE A 85 -4.21 5.79 8.45
CA ILE A 85 -3.56 5.76 7.13
C ILE A 85 -3.25 4.31 6.72
N TYR A 86 -2.68 3.49 7.61
CA TYR A 86 -2.33 2.11 7.30
C TYR A 86 -3.55 1.27 6.90
N PHE A 87 -4.56 1.22 7.76
CA PHE A 87 -5.77 0.42 7.49
C PHE A 87 -6.63 1.02 6.38
N GLY A 88 -6.74 2.34 6.33
CA GLY A 88 -7.43 3.02 5.24
C GLY A 88 -6.79 2.71 3.89
N SER A 89 -5.47 2.80 3.78
CA SER A 89 -4.73 2.45 2.55
C SER A 89 -4.89 0.99 2.16
N LEU A 90 -4.89 0.06 3.13
CA LEU A 90 -5.20 -1.34 2.88
C LEU A 90 -6.59 -1.51 2.26
N ILE A 91 -7.59 -0.85 2.83
CA ILE A 91 -8.96 -0.92 2.33
C ILE A 91 -9.06 -0.30 0.95
N PHE A 92 -8.48 0.88 0.72
CA PHE A 92 -8.45 1.53 -0.61
C PHE A 92 -7.79 0.63 -1.65
N GLY A 93 -6.66 -0.02 -1.30
CA GLY A 93 -5.98 -0.99 -2.15
C GLY A 93 -6.90 -2.13 -2.55
N ASN A 94 -7.50 -2.79 -1.58
CA ASN A 94 -8.39 -3.93 -1.81
C ASN A 94 -9.70 -3.54 -2.51
N LEU A 95 -10.22 -2.33 -2.28
CA LEU A 95 -11.39 -1.82 -3.02
C LEU A 95 -11.05 -1.58 -4.50
N LEU A 96 -9.87 -1.04 -4.79
CA LEU A 96 -9.45 -0.85 -6.18
C LEU A 96 -9.23 -2.20 -6.87
N SER A 97 -8.59 -3.17 -6.21
CA SER A 97 -8.49 -4.54 -6.72
C SER A 97 -9.86 -5.16 -6.99
N TYR A 98 -10.79 -5.01 -6.06
CA TYR A 98 -12.15 -5.49 -6.28
C TYR A 98 -12.80 -4.83 -7.49
N TYR A 99 -12.63 -3.53 -7.66
CA TYR A 99 -13.22 -2.78 -8.76
C TYR A 99 -12.71 -3.29 -10.12
N PHE A 100 -11.39 -3.47 -10.28
CA PHE A 100 -10.81 -3.95 -11.53
C PHE A 100 -11.12 -5.43 -11.81
N HIS A 101 -11.17 -6.27 -10.77
CA HIS A 101 -11.35 -7.72 -10.89
C HIS A 101 -12.76 -8.22 -10.53
N LYS A 102 -13.74 -7.33 -10.41
CA LYS A 102 -15.11 -7.70 -9.98
C LYS A 102 -15.78 -8.78 -10.84
N ASN A 103 -15.35 -8.96 -12.09
CA ASN A 103 -15.87 -10.00 -12.97
C ASN A 103 -15.03 -11.30 -12.97
N GLU A 104 -13.94 -11.34 -12.20
CA GLU A 104 -13.02 -12.46 -12.10
C GLU A 104 -13.16 -13.12 -10.72
N SER A 105 -14.16 -14.00 -10.55
CA SER A 105 -14.48 -14.60 -9.23
C SER A 105 -13.33 -15.41 -8.62
N TYR A 106 -12.39 -15.89 -9.44
CA TYR A 106 -11.19 -16.63 -9.01
C TYR A 106 -10.02 -15.72 -8.61
N TYR A 107 -10.06 -14.42 -8.95
CA TYR A 107 -8.98 -13.50 -8.61
C TYR A 107 -8.75 -13.50 -7.10
N SER A 108 -7.47 -13.58 -6.73
CA SER A 108 -7.04 -13.62 -5.33
C SER A 108 -5.76 -12.84 -5.14
N ALA A 109 -5.61 -12.20 -3.99
CA ALA A 109 -4.43 -11.46 -3.58
C ALA A 109 -4.18 -11.58 -2.08
N VAL A 110 -2.95 -11.36 -1.66
CA VAL A 110 -2.54 -11.22 -0.26
C VAL A 110 -1.37 -10.26 -0.15
N GLY A 111 -1.18 -9.66 1.01
CA GLY A 111 -0.02 -8.83 1.33
C GLY A 111 -0.39 -7.51 1.98
N ALA A 112 0.50 -7.03 2.84
CA ALA A 112 0.41 -5.71 3.45
C ALA A 112 0.74 -4.57 2.47
N SER A 113 1.13 -4.89 1.24
CA SER A 113 1.77 -3.94 0.32
C SER A 113 0.89 -2.73 -0.04
N GLY A 114 -0.43 -2.87 -0.09
CA GLY A 114 -1.33 -1.72 -0.25
C GLY A 114 -1.20 -0.73 0.92
N ALA A 115 -1.25 -1.23 2.16
CA ALA A 115 -1.05 -0.41 3.35
C ALA A 115 0.36 0.20 3.40
N VAL A 116 1.39 -0.60 3.11
CA VAL A 116 2.80 -0.17 3.11
C VAL A 116 3.05 0.92 2.06
N THR A 117 2.47 0.79 0.87
CA THR A 117 2.54 1.83 -0.17
C THR A 117 1.85 3.11 0.28
N GLY A 118 0.71 3.00 0.98
CA GLY A 118 0.05 4.17 1.56
C GLY A 118 0.90 4.88 2.62
N ILE A 119 1.58 4.14 3.49
CA ILE A 119 2.54 4.70 4.47
C ILE A 119 3.73 5.35 3.78
N LEU A 120 4.26 4.75 2.72
CA LEU A 120 5.32 5.35 1.89
C LEU A 120 4.86 6.70 1.30
N TYR A 121 3.66 6.76 0.72
CA TYR A 121 3.10 7.99 0.17
C TYR A 121 2.86 9.06 1.23
N ALA A 122 2.37 8.66 2.40
CA ALA A 122 2.25 9.55 3.56
C ALA A 122 3.61 10.11 3.98
N ALA A 123 4.64 9.26 4.07
CA ALA A 123 5.99 9.70 4.42
C ALA A 123 6.55 10.69 3.40
N ILE A 124 6.39 10.45 2.10
CA ILE A 124 6.84 11.37 1.04
C ILE A 124 6.15 12.74 1.16
N LEU A 125 4.84 12.77 1.38
CA LEU A 125 4.09 14.02 1.55
C LEU A 125 4.50 14.80 2.80
N LEU A 126 4.74 14.09 3.91
CA LEU A 126 5.07 14.70 5.20
C LEU A 126 6.54 15.14 5.30
N PHE A 127 7.43 14.55 4.47
CA PHE A 127 8.87 14.80 4.46
C PHE A 127 9.39 14.99 3.02
N PRO A 128 9.06 16.10 2.36
CA PRO A 128 9.37 16.33 0.94
C PRO A 128 10.87 16.41 0.62
N GLY A 129 11.71 16.68 1.61
CA GLY A 129 13.17 16.63 1.48
C GLY A 129 13.81 15.26 1.72
N MET A 130 12.98 14.22 1.92
CA MET A 130 13.48 12.87 2.17
C MET A 130 14.16 12.29 0.93
N GLU A 131 15.32 11.70 1.13
CA GLU A 131 16.06 10.95 0.11
C GLU A 131 16.05 9.45 0.45
N LEU A 132 15.96 8.62 -0.59
CA LEU A 132 15.94 7.16 -0.47
C LEU A 132 17.15 6.57 -1.17
N TYR A 133 17.76 5.60 -0.50
CA TYR A 133 18.79 4.75 -1.10
C TYR A 133 18.14 3.45 -1.55
N LEU A 134 18.18 3.15 -2.84
CA LEU A 134 17.61 1.92 -3.37
C LEU A 134 18.66 0.80 -3.35
N TYR A 135 18.58 -0.06 -2.35
CA TYR A 135 19.41 -1.27 -2.16
C TYR A 135 20.92 -1.01 -2.40
N PHE A 136 21.44 -1.44 -3.54
CA PHE A 136 22.87 -1.37 -3.88
C PHE A 136 23.24 -0.09 -4.64
N ILE A 137 22.33 0.87 -4.77
CA ILE A 137 22.59 2.14 -5.43
C ILE A 137 22.98 3.16 -4.34
N PRO A 138 24.26 3.51 -4.20
CA PRO A 138 24.73 4.43 -3.17
C PRO A 138 24.48 5.90 -3.50
N ILE A 139 23.50 6.18 -4.33
CA ILE A 139 23.12 7.53 -4.76
C ILE A 139 21.78 7.86 -4.11
N PRO A 140 21.69 8.96 -3.35
CA PRO A 140 20.45 9.42 -2.78
C PRO A 140 19.48 9.85 -3.88
N ILE A 141 18.30 9.26 -3.91
CA ILE A 141 17.24 9.59 -4.86
C ILE A 141 16.14 10.33 -4.11
N PRO A 142 15.71 11.53 -4.54
CA PRO A 142 14.58 12.20 -3.94
C PRO A 142 13.35 11.29 -3.89
N SER A 143 12.73 11.18 -2.70
CA SER A 143 11.65 10.20 -2.44
C SER A 143 10.44 10.37 -3.38
N TYR A 144 10.16 11.58 -3.83
CA TYR A 144 9.08 11.84 -4.78
C TYR A 144 9.33 11.22 -6.16
N ILE A 145 10.59 11.13 -6.61
CA ILE A 145 10.94 10.43 -7.85
C ILE A 145 10.62 8.94 -7.72
N VAL A 146 10.98 8.36 -6.56
CA VAL A 146 10.66 6.95 -6.27
C VAL A 146 9.15 6.74 -6.21
N GLY A 147 8.41 7.63 -5.54
CA GLY A 147 6.96 7.56 -5.44
C GLY A 147 6.28 7.62 -6.81
N VAL A 148 6.60 8.63 -7.63
CA VAL A 148 6.06 8.77 -8.99
C VAL A 148 6.46 7.58 -9.87
N GLY A 149 7.74 7.19 -9.86
CA GLY A 149 8.26 6.08 -10.65
C GLY A 149 7.58 4.74 -10.30
N TYR A 150 7.37 4.50 -9.00
CA TYR A 150 6.68 3.29 -8.54
C TYR A 150 5.21 3.25 -8.98
N MET A 151 4.51 4.38 -8.97
CA MET A 151 3.13 4.44 -9.47
C MET A 151 3.05 4.28 -10.98
N MET A 152 3.98 4.88 -11.73
CA MET A 152 4.04 4.67 -13.18
C MET A 152 4.35 3.21 -13.52
N TYR A 153 5.25 2.57 -12.76
CA TYR A 153 5.47 1.13 -12.86
C TYR A 153 4.22 0.32 -12.54
N SER A 154 3.44 0.71 -11.52
CA SER A 154 2.18 0.04 -11.19
C SER A 154 1.13 0.18 -12.31
N ILE A 155 1.01 1.34 -12.96
CA ILE A 155 0.15 1.51 -14.15
C ILE A 155 0.60 0.58 -15.28
N TYR A 156 1.91 0.52 -15.54
CA TYR A 156 2.46 -0.38 -16.54
C TYR A 156 2.16 -1.85 -16.20
N GLY A 157 2.34 -2.23 -14.93
CA GLY A 157 2.08 -3.58 -14.45
C GLY A 157 0.60 -3.99 -14.56
N MET A 158 -0.33 -3.08 -14.25
CA MET A 158 -1.77 -3.30 -14.44
C MET A 158 -2.10 -3.53 -15.91
N LYS A 159 -1.59 -2.69 -16.81
CA LYS A 159 -1.82 -2.79 -18.24
C LYS A 159 -1.22 -4.05 -18.87
N SER A 160 0.01 -4.37 -18.51
CA SER A 160 0.80 -5.44 -19.13
C SER A 160 0.70 -6.77 -18.38
N ARG A 161 -0.06 -6.82 -17.25
CA ARG A 161 -0.20 -7.98 -16.36
C ARG A 161 1.14 -8.60 -15.97
N VAL A 162 2.10 -7.74 -15.58
CA VAL A 162 3.47 -8.16 -15.27
C VAL A 162 3.52 -8.78 -13.88
N GLY A 163 4.02 -10.00 -13.80
CA GLY A 163 4.28 -10.73 -12.55
C GLY A 163 3.02 -11.09 -11.76
N ASN A 164 3.22 -11.67 -10.57
CA ASN A 164 2.15 -11.95 -9.61
C ASN A 164 2.05 -10.83 -8.55
N ILE A 165 2.15 -9.57 -8.98
CA ILE A 165 2.13 -8.40 -8.11
C ILE A 165 0.75 -7.74 -8.22
N GLY A 166 0.10 -7.46 -7.08
CA GLY A 166 -1.16 -6.73 -7.02
C GLY A 166 -0.96 -5.23 -7.27
N HIS A 167 -0.63 -4.86 -8.50
CA HIS A 167 -0.35 -3.46 -8.87
C HIS A 167 -1.53 -2.52 -8.60
N ASP A 168 -2.74 -3.01 -8.77
CA ASP A 168 -3.99 -2.34 -8.44
C ASP A 168 -4.13 -2.08 -6.92
N ALA A 169 -3.80 -3.07 -6.08
CA ALA A 169 -3.79 -2.90 -4.63
C ALA A 169 -2.74 -1.85 -4.19
N HIS A 170 -1.55 -1.86 -4.78
CA HIS A 170 -0.51 -0.86 -4.51
C HIS A 170 -0.98 0.53 -4.90
N PHE A 171 -1.58 0.65 -6.08
CA PHE A 171 -2.07 1.92 -6.57
C PHE A 171 -3.21 2.47 -5.69
N GLY A 172 -4.17 1.63 -5.35
CA GLY A 172 -5.24 1.99 -4.42
C GLY A 172 -4.73 2.37 -3.04
N GLY A 173 -3.72 1.65 -2.54
CA GLY A 173 -3.03 1.98 -1.30
C GLY A 173 -2.36 3.35 -1.33
N ALA A 174 -1.66 3.68 -2.41
CA ALA A 174 -1.06 5.00 -2.62
C ALA A 174 -2.12 6.11 -2.62
N ILE A 175 -3.24 5.92 -3.31
CA ILE A 175 -4.38 6.86 -3.29
C ILE A 175 -4.88 7.04 -1.84
N GLY A 176 -5.07 5.93 -1.11
CA GLY A 176 -5.50 5.98 0.29
C GLY A 176 -4.54 6.77 1.16
N GLY A 177 -3.24 6.47 1.09
CA GLY A 177 -2.19 7.19 1.82
C GLY A 177 -2.14 8.68 1.45
N TYR A 178 -2.21 8.98 0.16
CA TYR A 178 -2.23 10.35 -0.35
C TYR A 178 -3.43 11.15 0.19
N VAL A 179 -4.65 10.64 -0.01
CA VAL A 179 -5.87 11.34 0.39
C VAL A 179 -5.97 11.49 1.90
N LEU A 180 -5.74 10.40 2.65
CA LEU A 180 -5.82 10.44 4.11
C LEU A 180 -4.77 11.37 4.71
N THR A 181 -3.54 11.40 4.16
CA THR A 181 -2.51 12.32 4.64
C THR A 181 -2.92 13.77 4.42
N LEU A 182 -3.48 14.14 3.27
CA LEU A 182 -3.94 15.49 3.02
C LEU A 182 -5.11 15.91 3.92
N LEU A 183 -6.00 14.98 4.26
CA LEU A 183 -7.09 15.23 5.21
C LEU A 183 -6.60 15.42 6.65
N ILE A 184 -5.58 14.65 7.06
CA ILE A 184 -5.03 14.67 8.42
C ILE A 184 -4.06 15.83 8.62
N ALA A 185 -3.28 16.17 7.60
CA ALA A 185 -2.26 17.20 7.61
C ALA A 185 -2.44 18.20 6.44
N PRO A 186 -3.55 18.97 6.43
CA PRO A 186 -3.88 19.88 5.32
C PRO A 186 -2.82 20.98 5.11
N GLN A 187 -2.01 21.29 6.11
CA GLN A 187 -0.88 22.23 5.99
C GLN A 187 0.14 21.81 4.91
N VAL A 188 0.16 20.55 4.49
CA VAL A 188 1.00 20.09 3.37
C VAL A 188 0.60 20.78 2.05
N LEU A 189 -0.68 21.12 1.88
CA LEU A 189 -1.16 21.88 0.73
C LEU A 189 -0.58 23.29 0.68
N GLU A 190 -0.35 23.90 1.83
CA GLU A 190 0.20 25.28 1.92
C GLU A 190 1.72 25.29 1.77
N THR A 191 2.39 24.30 2.37
CA THR A 191 3.85 24.29 2.45
C THR A 191 4.54 23.59 1.30
N HIS A 192 3.88 22.59 0.68
CA HIS A 192 4.48 21.70 -0.31
C HIS A 192 3.55 21.38 -1.50
N LEU A 193 2.79 22.37 -1.95
CA LEU A 193 1.79 22.22 -3.03
C LEU A 193 2.37 21.53 -4.28
N TRP A 194 3.61 21.86 -4.65
CA TRP A 194 4.26 21.25 -5.81
C TRP A 194 4.39 19.72 -5.68
N MET A 195 4.70 19.22 -4.46
CA MET A 195 4.80 17.79 -4.17
C MET A 195 3.42 17.12 -4.27
N VAL A 196 2.40 17.78 -3.73
CA VAL A 196 1.01 17.30 -3.82
C VAL A 196 0.61 17.14 -5.27
N ILE A 197 0.84 18.17 -6.10
CA ILE A 197 0.53 18.14 -7.54
C ILE A 197 1.32 17.03 -8.24
N LEU A 198 2.61 16.90 -7.97
CA LEU A 198 3.47 15.91 -8.61
C LEU A 198 3.02 14.47 -8.32
N LEU A 199 2.70 14.16 -7.06
CA LEU A 199 2.22 12.84 -6.66
C LEU A 199 0.79 12.53 -7.15
N ALA A 200 -0.01 13.55 -7.45
CA ALA A 200 -1.32 13.38 -8.06
C ALA A 200 -1.25 12.98 -9.54
N VAL A 201 -0.17 13.34 -10.25
CA VAL A 201 -0.03 13.08 -11.70
C VAL A 201 -0.27 11.61 -12.07
N PRO A 202 0.38 10.61 -11.47
CA PRO A 202 0.11 9.21 -11.79
C PRO A 202 -1.34 8.81 -11.50
N ILE A 203 -1.96 9.37 -10.45
CA ILE A 203 -3.35 9.09 -10.08
C ILE A 203 -4.28 9.58 -11.19
N ILE A 204 -4.07 10.80 -11.67
CA ILE A 204 -4.84 11.39 -12.78
C ILE A 204 -4.63 10.55 -14.05
N ILE A 205 -3.39 10.18 -14.36
CA ILE A 205 -3.07 9.36 -15.55
C ILE A 205 -3.85 8.04 -15.51
N LEU A 206 -3.88 7.33 -14.37
CA LEU A 206 -4.64 6.07 -14.27
C LEU A 206 -6.12 6.28 -14.59
N PHE A 207 -6.76 7.28 -13.98
CA PHE A 207 -8.17 7.54 -14.21
C PHE A 207 -8.47 7.93 -15.67
N VAL A 208 -7.62 8.74 -16.30
CA VAL A 208 -7.73 9.08 -17.72
C VAL A 208 -7.55 7.85 -18.61
N MET A 209 -6.60 6.98 -18.29
CA MET A 209 -6.40 5.73 -19.04
C MET A 209 -7.57 4.78 -18.88
N HIS A 210 -8.13 4.68 -17.67
CA HIS A 210 -9.31 3.85 -17.43
C HIS A 210 -10.55 4.36 -18.19
N GLN A 211 -10.82 5.68 -18.18
CA GLN A 211 -11.93 6.27 -18.95
C GLN A 211 -11.79 6.02 -20.45
N ASN A 212 -10.56 5.95 -20.96
CA ASN A 212 -10.28 5.69 -22.38
C ASN A 212 -10.15 4.18 -22.71
N ASN A 213 -10.57 3.28 -21.81
CA ASN A 213 -10.47 1.81 -21.97
C ASN A 213 -9.05 1.32 -22.32
N LYS A 214 -8.01 1.98 -21.76
CA LYS A 214 -6.60 1.60 -21.97
C LYS A 214 -6.05 0.73 -20.83
N ILE A 215 -6.83 0.60 -19.77
CA ILE A 215 -6.63 -0.27 -18.59
C ILE A 215 -7.98 -0.83 -18.17
#